data_b326c8cdfcf30ddf82b02de5c0113344
#
_entry.id   b326c8cdfcf30ddf82b02de5c0113344
#
_cell.length_a   1.000
_cell.length_b   1.000
_cell.length_c   1.000
_cell.angle_alpha   90.00
_cell.angle_beta   90.00
_cell.angle_gamma   90.00
#
_symmetry.space_group_name_H-M   'P 1'
#
loop_
_entity.id
_entity.type
_entity.pdbx_description
1 polymer ?
#
loop_
_entity_poly.entity_id
_entity_poly.type
_entity_poly.pdbx_seq_one_letter_code
_entity_poly.pdbx_strand_id
1 'polypeptide(L)'
;MTQFLRTPWHLLSTVAAIGVLLTACNKGQQGAAAPATADASAAPSIAVVNGVAIPRADYDAFLKNLLQGKPVPPDLTAEQKNQVLDELITMQLVSTQALKDGVDKDPEVAANLDVLRMRILSDGESQKFLKGKEPTDAELHAEYDSDIAAMDKTEYHARHILVPTKEKADQVIKKLKGGAKFEDLAKAESTDNSKTSGGDLGWFTATRMVKPFADAVKALKKGETTPEPVQTQYGWHIIQLEDVREVTPPPFDQVKAQVTKNLIQKKLVAYVEDMKKTAKIDKKPL
;
A
#
# COMPACT_ATOMS: atom_id res chain seq x y z
N MET A 1 -19.43 15.81 15.31
CA MET A 1 -18.45 14.75 15.60
C MET A 1 -19.12 13.47 16.13
N THR A 2 -20.34 13.17 15.72
CA THR A 2 -21.22 12.13 16.28
C THR A 2 -21.84 11.22 15.22
N GLN A 3 -21.11 10.89 14.13
CA GLN A 3 -21.64 10.05 13.04
C GLN A 3 -20.86 8.77 12.74
N PHE A 4 -19.85 8.41 13.54
CA PHE A 4 -18.99 7.25 13.23
C PHE A 4 -19.47 5.90 13.77
N LEU A 5 -20.56 5.86 14.54
CA LEU A 5 -21.11 4.63 15.15
C LEU A 5 -22.56 4.34 14.72
N ARG A 6 -23.02 4.86 13.59
CA ARG A 6 -24.36 4.59 13.06
C ARG A 6 -24.35 4.00 11.66
N THR A 7 -23.67 2.87 11.47
CA THR A 7 -24.05 1.95 10.42
C THR A 7 -24.52 0.66 11.09
N PRO A 8 -25.85 0.41 11.14
CA PRO A 8 -26.34 -0.87 11.62
C PRO A 8 -25.96 -1.95 10.60
N TRP A 9 -25.27 -2.96 11.03
CA TRP A 9 -25.15 -4.24 10.36
C TRP A 9 -26.53 -4.93 10.35
N HIS A 10 -27.44 -4.45 9.50
CA HIS A 10 -28.67 -5.15 9.13
C HIS A 10 -28.38 -6.04 7.93
N LEU A 11 -27.64 -7.12 8.11
CA LEU A 11 -27.59 -8.21 7.13
C LEU A 11 -27.27 -9.52 7.85
N LEU A 12 -28.20 -9.96 8.74
CA LEU A 12 -28.30 -11.36 9.15
C LEU A 12 -29.66 -11.57 9.85
N SER A 13 -30.75 -11.47 9.07
CA SER A 13 -32.07 -11.94 9.50
C SER A 13 -32.70 -12.66 8.33
N THR A 14 -32.36 -13.92 8.17
CA THR A 14 -33.24 -15.01 7.68
C THR A 14 -32.49 -16.31 7.84
N VAL A 15 -32.55 -16.89 9.04
CA VAL A 15 -32.37 -18.34 9.18
C VAL A 15 -33.74 -18.91 9.44
N ALA A 16 -34.28 -19.54 8.41
CA ALA A 16 -35.50 -20.36 8.49
C ALA A 16 -35.24 -21.58 9.38
N ALA A 17 -36.11 -21.75 10.35
CA ALA A 17 -36.19 -22.93 11.19
C ALA A 17 -36.57 -24.15 10.34
N ILE A 18 -35.72 -25.15 10.29
CA ILE A 18 -36.13 -26.54 9.92
C ILE A 18 -35.80 -27.39 11.14
N GLY A 19 -36.86 -27.74 11.83
CA GLY A 19 -36.82 -28.75 12.87
C GLY A 19 -36.73 -30.14 12.27
N VAL A 20 -35.82 -30.97 12.75
CA VAL A 20 -35.89 -32.43 12.62
C VAL A 20 -35.56 -33.04 13.98
N LEU A 21 -36.44 -33.93 14.36
CA LEU A 21 -36.54 -34.69 15.61
C LEU A 21 -35.41 -35.71 15.79
N LEU A 22 -35.04 -35.81 17.04
CA LEU A 22 -34.29 -36.82 17.77
C LEU A 22 -34.43 -38.28 17.33
N THR A 23 -33.33 -39.03 17.44
CA THR A 23 -33.32 -40.21 18.34
C THR A 23 -31.89 -40.51 18.84
N ALA A 24 -31.81 -40.82 20.11
CA ALA A 24 -30.62 -41.14 20.87
C ALA A 24 -30.06 -42.54 20.60
N CYS A 25 -28.74 -42.73 20.80
CA CYS A 25 -28.19 -43.78 21.67
C CYS A 25 -26.64 -43.72 21.68
N ASN A 26 -26.13 -43.26 22.78
CA ASN A 26 -25.09 -43.82 23.65
C ASN A 26 -24.02 -44.76 23.10
N LYS A 27 -22.76 -44.41 23.25
CA LYS A 27 -21.69 -45.04 24.01
C LYS A 27 -20.31 -44.39 23.70
N GLY A 28 -19.72 -43.84 24.71
CA GLY A 28 -18.37 -43.71 25.16
C GLY A 28 -17.23 -44.01 24.18
N GLN A 29 -16.42 -42.93 23.98
CA GLN A 29 -14.98 -43.13 23.80
C GLN A 29 -14.27 -41.84 24.25
N GLN A 30 -13.48 -42.00 25.30
CA GLN A 30 -12.49 -41.02 25.72
C GLN A 30 -11.51 -40.79 24.55
N GLY A 31 -11.54 -39.62 23.98
CA GLY A 31 -10.62 -39.18 22.94
C GLY A 31 -9.82 -38.00 23.45
N ALA A 32 -8.53 -38.10 23.37
CA ALA A 32 -7.44 -37.28 23.83
C ALA A 32 -7.72 -35.78 23.88
N ALA A 33 -7.43 -35.20 25.05
CA ALA A 33 -7.34 -33.76 25.25
C ALA A 33 -6.37 -33.14 24.24
N ALA A 34 -6.83 -32.13 23.51
CA ALA A 34 -5.95 -31.23 22.78
C ALA A 34 -4.93 -30.61 23.76
N PRO A 35 -3.68 -30.32 23.32
CA PRO A 35 -2.70 -29.73 24.20
C PRO A 35 -3.22 -28.39 24.72
N ALA A 36 -3.33 -28.29 26.01
CA ALA A 36 -3.64 -27.06 26.73
C ALA A 36 -2.67 -25.97 26.26
N THR A 37 -3.22 -24.93 25.64
CA THR A 37 -2.49 -23.70 25.41
C THR A 37 -2.06 -23.13 26.76
N ALA A 38 -0.79 -22.74 26.82
CA ALA A 38 -0.13 -22.20 28.00
C ALA A 38 -1.02 -21.19 28.76
N ASP A 39 -1.09 -21.42 30.04
CA ASP A 39 -1.43 -20.59 31.20
C ASP A 39 -1.89 -19.13 30.89
N ALA A 40 -3.15 -19.02 30.47
CA ALA A 40 -3.85 -17.73 30.38
C ALA A 40 -4.40 -17.28 31.75
N SER A 41 -4.00 -17.93 32.87
CA SER A 41 -4.61 -17.75 34.17
C SER A 41 -4.17 -16.50 34.95
N ALA A 42 -3.24 -15.68 34.41
CA ALA A 42 -2.70 -14.51 35.11
C ALA A 42 -3.16 -13.15 34.56
N ALA A 43 -3.82 -13.07 33.40
CA ALA A 43 -4.30 -11.81 32.86
C ALA A 43 -5.71 -11.49 33.36
N PRO A 44 -6.03 -10.22 33.76
CA PRO A 44 -7.36 -9.84 34.19
C PRO A 44 -8.40 -10.14 33.10
N SER A 45 -9.32 -11.06 33.43
CA SER A 45 -10.46 -11.39 32.57
C SER A 45 -11.54 -10.31 32.71
N ILE A 46 -12.14 -9.92 31.61
CA ILE A 46 -13.22 -8.91 31.57
C ILE A 46 -14.59 -9.52 31.33
N ALA A 47 -14.65 -10.79 30.88
CA ALA A 47 -15.86 -11.57 30.76
C ALA A 47 -15.52 -13.07 30.77
N VAL A 48 -16.52 -13.92 31.05
CA VAL A 48 -16.42 -15.38 30.94
C VAL A 48 -17.61 -15.88 30.11
N VAL A 49 -17.36 -16.60 29.04
CA VAL A 49 -18.39 -17.13 28.12
C VAL A 49 -18.28 -18.65 28.09
N ASN A 50 -19.30 -19.35 28.58
CA ASN A 50 -19.31 -20.81 28.67
C ASN A 50 -18.06 -21.41 29.36
N GLY A 51 -17.58 -20.74 30.42
CA GLY A 51 -16.37 -21.13 31.12
C GLY A 51 -15.05 -20.70 30.50
N VAL A 52 -15.07 -20.08 29.32
CA VAL A 52 -13.88 -19.53 28.65
C VAL A 52 -13.75 -18.05 29.00
N ALA A 53 -12.62 -17.66 29.56
CA ALA A 53 -12.34 -16.28 29.92
C ALA A 53 -12.01 -15.46 28.65
N ILE A 54 -12.49 -14.23 28.60
CA ILE A 54 -12.05 -13.20 27.63
C ILE A 54 -11.04 -12.31 28.35
N PRO A 55 -9.74 -12.39 27.98
CA PRO A 55 -8.72 -11.53 28.54
C PRO A 55 -8.92 -10.07 28.14
N ARG A 56 -8.47 -9.14 28.97
CA ARG A 56 -8.45 -7.73 28.63
C ARG A 56 -7.64 -7.45 27.34
N ALA A 57 -6.56 -8.19 27.12
CA ALA A 57 -5.74 -8.07 25.93
C ALA A 57 -6.51 -8.34 24.63
N ASP A 58 -7.44 -9.29 24.64
CA ASP A 58 -8.26 -9.61 23.46
C ASP A 58 -9.23 -8.46 23.15
N TYR A 59 -9.82 -7.87 24.17
CA TYR A 59 -10.66 -6.68 24.02
C TYR A 59 -9.86 -5.49 23.46
N ASP A 60 -8.69 -5.23 24.00
CA ASP A 60 -7.85 -4.11 23.56
C ASP A 60 -7.39 -4.31 22.11
N ALA A 61 -7.05 -5.56 21.73
CA ALA A 61 -6.72 -5.92 20.35
C ALA A 61 -7.94 -5.76 19.40
N PHE A 62 -9.11 -6.21 19.83
CA PHE A 62 -10.35 -6.08 19.09
C PHE A 62 -10.73 -4.61 18.88
N LEU A 63 -10.70 -3.80 19.93
CA LEU A 63 -10.96 -2.36 19.87
C LEU A 63 -9.97 -1.65 18.93
N LYS A 64 -8.68 -1.99 18.99
CA LYS A 64 -7.66 -1.45 18.10
C LYS A 64 -7.95 -1.78 16.63
N ASN A 65 -8.41 -3.01 16.36
CA ASN A 65 -8.78 -3.42 15.00
C ASN A 65 -10.04 -2.67 14.51
N LEU A 66 -11.06 -2.50 15.33
CA LEU A 66 -12.26 -1.69 15.03
C LEU A 66 -11.88 -0.25 14.67
N LEU A 67 -10.91 0.33 15.37
CA LEU A 67 -10.41 1.68 15.13
C LEU A 67 -9.41 1.76 13.98
N GLN A 68 -9.14 0.64 13.28
CA GLN A 68 -8.15 0.57 12.19
C GLN A 68 -6.77 1.11 12.59
N GLY A 69 -6.36 0.86 13.82
CA GLY A 69 -5.08 1.34 14.38
C GLY A 69 -5.07 2.81 14.80
N LYS A 70 -6.19 3.54 14.68
CA LYS A 70 -6.29 4.90 15.22
C LYS A 70 -6.23 4.88 16.75
N PRO A 71 -5.78 5.97 17.39
CA PRO A 71 -5.80 6.08 18.85
C PRO A 71 -7.19 5.87 19.41
N VAL A 72 -7.28 5.16 20.54
CA VAL A 72 -8.54 5.00 21.27
C VAL A 72 -8.99 6.36 21.77
N PRO A 73 -10.23 6.81 21.44
CA PRO A 73 -10.75 8.06 21.95
C PRO A 73 -10.75 8.06 23.50
N PRO A 74 -10.24 9.11 24.15
CA PRO A 74 -10.17 9.15 25.60
C PRO A 74 -11.53 9.24 26.28
N ASP A 75 -12.57 9.62 25.54
CA ASP A 75 -13.94 9.89 25.97
C ASP A 75 -14.92 8.75 25.67
N LEU A 76 -14.42 7.53 25.40
CA LEU A 76 -15.30 6.37 25.24
C LEU A 76 -16.15 6.16 26.50
N THR A 77 -17.46 6.23 26.33
CA THR A 77 -18.42 6.02 27.42
C THR A 77 -18.43 4.55 27.90
N ALA A 78 -18.92 4.29 29.10
CA ALA A 78 -19.09 2.93 29.59
C ALA A 78 -20.02 2.10 28.67
N GLU A 79 -21.07 2.73 28.13
CA GLU A 79 -21.99 2.08 27.20
C GLU A 79 -21.28 1.65 25.91
N GLN A 80 -20.47 2.53 25.31
CA GLN A 80 -19.69 2.19 24.11
C GLN A 80 -18.67 1.07 24.37
N LYS A 81 -18.01 1.09 25.53
CA LYS A 81 -17.09 0.01 25.92
C LYS A 81 -17.83 -1.33 26.08
N ASN A 82 -19.04 -1.31 26.66
CA ASN A 82 -19.86 -2.50 26.77
C ASN A 82 -20.34 -3.01 25.41
N GLN A 83 -20.74 -2.13 24.49
CA GLN A 83 -21.10 -2.53 23.12
C GLN A 83 -19.96 -3.27 22.41
N VAL A 84 -18.73 -2.78 22.52
CA VAL A 84 -17.54 -3.46 21.98
C VAL A 84 -17.32 -4.81 22.63
N LEU A 85 -17.54 -4.90 23.95
CA LEU A 85 -17.44 -6.18 24.68
C LEU A 85 -18.52 -7.18 24.23
N ASP A 86 -19.75 -6.73 24.03
CA ASP A 86 -20.86 -7.57 23.55
C ASP A 86 -20.61 -8.12 22.15
N GLU A 87 -20.01 -7.30 21.26
CA GLU A 87 -19.58 -7.76 19.94
C GLU A 87 -18.48 -8.83 20.03
N LEU A 88 -17.49 -8.64 20.90
CA LEU A 88 -16.43 -9.62 21.14
C LEU A 88 -16.98 -10.93 21.72
N ILE A 89 -17.93 -10.84 22.68
CA ILE A 89 -18.63 -12.00 23.24
C ILE A 89 -19.38 -12.77 22.13
N THR A 90 -20.08 -12.04 21.26
CA THR A 90 -20.79 -12.65 20.14
C THR A 90 -19.82 -13.37 19.19
N MET A 91 -18.70 -12.75 18.86
CA MET A 91 -17.65 -13.35 18.05
C MET A 91 -17.09 -14.62 18.71
N GLN A 92 -16.83 -14.58 20.02
CA GLN A 92 -16.35 -15.73 20.79
C GLN A 92 -17.34 -16.90 20.77
N LEU A 93 -18.64 -16.62 20.92
CA LEU A 93 -19.70 -17.66 20.84
C LEU A 93 -19.73 -18.33 19.47
N VAL A 94 -19.74 -17.54 18.39
CA VAL A 94 -19.79 -18.03 17.02
C VAL A 94 -18.51 -18.81 16.66
N SER A 95 -17.34 -18.29 17.02
CA SER A 95 -16.07 -18.98 16.75
C SER A 95 -15.95 -20.30 17.52
N THR A 96 -16.42 -20.32 18.79
CA THR A 96 -16.43 -21.55 19.57
C THR A 96 -17.35 -22.62 18.95
N GLN A 97 -18.50 -22.22 18.40
CA GLN A 97 -19.37 -23.14 17.68
C GLN A 97 -18.72 -23.60 16.36
N ALA A 98 -18.12 -22.69 15.60
CA ALA A 98 -17.42 -23.02 14.35
C ALA A 98 -16.31 -24.06 14.56
N LEU A 99 -15.55 -23.95 15.64
CA LEU A 99 -14.54 -24.97 16.01
C LEU A 99 -15.17 -26.34 16.30
N LYS A 100 -16.31 -26.38 16.99
CA LYS A 100 -17.03 -27.63 17.26
C LYS A 100 -17.55 -28.28 15.98
N ASP A 101 -17.98 -27.46 15.03
CA ASP A 101 -18.50 -27.90 13.74
C ASP A 101 -17.39 -28.22 12.73
N GLY A 102 -16.11 -27.99 13.09
CA GLY A 102 -14.95 -28.28 12.26
C GLY A 102 -14.75 -27.29 11.10
N VAL A 103 -15.31 -26.10 11.17
CA VAL A 103 -15.18 -25.05 10.13
C VAL A 103 -13.71 -24.64 9.93
N ASP A 104 -12.90 -24.72 10.97
CA ASP A 104 -11.45 -24.49 10.92
C ASP A 104 -10.69 -25.51 10.05
N LYS A 105 -11.31 -26.66 9.71
CA LYS A 105 -10.76 -27.70 8.84
C LYS A 105 -11.17 -27.56 7.38
N ASP A 106 -12.11 -26.65 7.09
CA ASP A 106 -12.42 -26.30 5.70
C ASP A 106 -11.15 -25.76 5.03
N PRO A 107 -10.79 -26.25 3.82
CA PRO A 107 -9.53 -25.87 3.17
C PRO A 107 -9.36 -24.36 2.95
N GLU A 108 -10.43 -23.64 2.62
CA GLU A 108 -10.39 -22.20 2.41
C GLU A 108 -10.21 -21.46 3.75
N VAL A 109 -10.95 -21.88 4.79
CA VAL A 109 -10.85 -21.29 6.12
C VAL A 109 -9.47 -21.54 6.71
N ALA A 110 -8.96 -22.77 6.62
CA ALA A 110 -7.63 -23.15 7.10
C ALA A 110 -6.54 -22.32 6.42
N ALA A 111 -6.58 -22.18 5.09
CA ALA A 111 -5.62 -21.36 4.34
C ALA A 111 -5.68 -19.87 4.76
N ASN A 112 -6.87 -19.33 4.95
CA ASN A 112 -7.04 -17.95 5.42
C ASN A 112 -6.49 -17.75 6.84
N LEU A 113 -6.74 -18.70 7.76
CA LEU A 113 -6.18 -18.67 9.11
C LEU A 113 -4.66 -18.69 9.09
N ASP A 114 -4.04 -19.54 8.26
CA ASP A 114 -2.59 -19.63 8.11
C ASP A 114 -1.99 -18.31 7.59
N VAL A 115 -2.58 -17.71 6.56
CA VAL A 115 -2.14 -16.42 6.01
C VAL A 115 -2.27 -15.30 7.05
N LEU A 116 -3.39 -15.22 7.78
CA LEU A 116 -3.60 -14.23 8.84
C LEU A 116 -2.58 -14.41 9.98
N ARG A 117 -2.32 -15.65 10.39
CA ARG A 117 -1.30 -15.96 11.39
C ARG A 117 0.09 -15.52 10.94
N MET A 118 0.49 -15.86 9.71
CA MET A 118 1.78 -15.41 9.15
C MET A 118 1.90 -13.89 9.15
N ARG A 119 0.84 -13.18 8.77
CA ARG A 119 0.81 -11.73 8.75
C ARG A 119 1.01 -11.14 10.15
N ILE A 120 0.24 -11.60 11.13
CA ILE A 120 0.34 -11.12 12.52
C ILE A 120 1.74 -11.38 13.10
N LEU A 121 2.31 -12.56 12.86
CA LEU A 121 3.66 -12.90 13.31
C LEU A 121 4.73 -12.06 12.62
N SER A 122 4.60 -11.83 11.31
CA SER A 122 5.51 -10.97 10.54
C SER A 122 5.48 -9.53 11.03
N ASP A 123 4.29 -8.98 11.29
CA ASP A 123 4.14 -7.63 11.85
C ASP A 123 4.74 -7.53 13.25
N GLY A 124 4.50 -8.54 14.10
CA GLY A 124 5.08 -8.62 15.45
C GLY A 124 6.60 -8.69 15.44
N GLU A 125 7.19 -9.52 14.56
CA GLU A 125 8.65 -9.62 14.42
C GLU A 125 9.26 -8.32 13.87
N SER A 126 8.58 -7.67 12.92
CA SER A 126 9.01 -6.36 12.41
C SER A 126 9.05 -5.29 13.50
N GLN A 127 8.02 -5.24 14.35
CA GLN A 127 7.98 -4.33 15.50
C GLN A 127 9.07 -4.65 16.52
N LYS A 128 9.28 -5.92 16.82
CA LYS A 128 10.35 -6.38 17.72
C LYS A 128 11.74 -6.04 17.19
N PHE A 129 11.96 -6.24 15.87
CA PHE A 129 13.23 -5.90 15.23
C PHE A 129 13.53 -4.40 15.32
N LEU A 130 12.50 -3.55 15.13
CA LEU A 130 12.64 -2.10 15.15
C LEU A 130 12.79 -1.53 16.57
N LYS A 131 12.37 -2.25 17.60
CA LYS A 131 12.45 -1.78 18.99
C LYS A 131 13.89 -1.48 19.39
N GLY A 132 14.17 -0.23 19.76
CA GLY A 132 15.50 0.25 20.11
C GLY A 132 16.43 0.46 18.90
N LYS A 133 15.86 0.43 17.67
CA LYS A 133 16.57 0.72 16.41
C LYS A 133 15.87 1.84 15.65
N GLU A 134 15.20 2.71 16.38
CA GLU A 134 14.62 3.92 15.82
C GLU A 134 15.72 4.73 15.11
N PRO A 135 15.43 5.32 13.94
CA PRO A 135 16.40 6.14 13.24
C PRO A 135 16.90 7.29 14.11
N THR A 136 18.21 7.42 14.24
CA THR A 136 18.85 8.58 14.90
C THR A 136 18.77 9.81 13.99
N ASP A 137 18.88 11.01 14.56
CA ASP A 137 18.91 12.24 13.75
C ASP A 137 20.07 12.24 12.75
N ALA A 138 21.21 11.67 13.09
CA ALA A 138 22.34 11.52 12.16
C ALA A 138 22.01 10.62 10.97
N GLU A 139 21.34 9.48 11.21
CA GLU A 139 20.90 8.59 10.13
C GLU A 139 19.84 9.26 9.25
N LEU A 140 18.93 10.03 9.83
CA LEU A 140 17.90 10.77 9.10
C LEU A 140 18.51 11.85 8.20
N HIS A 141 19.50 12.61 8.68
CA HIS A 141 20.20 13.59 7.86
C HIS A 141 21.00 12.92 6.75
N ALA A 142 21.71 11.83 7.04
CA ALA A 142 22.46 11.10 6.01
C ALA A 142 21.54 10.54 4.91
N GLU A 143 20.35 10.03 5.27
CA GLU A 143 19.36 9.57 4.31
C GLU A 143 18.81 10.73 3.47
N TYR A 144 18.46 11.86 4.10
CA TYR A 144 18.02 13.07 3.41
C TYR A 144 19.08 13.59 2.43
N ASP A 145 20.34 13.68 2.85
CA ASP A 145 21.44 14.12 1.99
C ASP A 145 21.63 13.19 0.79
N SER A 146 21.49 11.86 1.02
CA SER A 146 21.52 10.87 -0.04
C SER A 146 20.36 11.04 -1.04
N ASP A 147 19.14 11.26 -0.54
CA ASP A 147 17.96 11.50 -1.38
C ASP A 147 18.13 12.79 -2.21
N ILE A 148 18.64 13.87 -1.60
CA ILE A 148 18.91 15.13 -2.29
C ILE A 148 20.04 15.00 -3.33
N ALA A 149 21.07 14.19 -3.04
CA ALA A 149 22.15 13.93 -4.00
C ALA A 149 21.66 13.15 -5.22
N ALA A 150 20.70 12.24 -5.01
CA ALA A 150 20.09 11.44 -6.08
C ALA A 150 18.95 12.17 -6.83
N MET A 151 18.48 13.28 -6.29
CA MET A 151 17.38 14.06 -6.87
C MET A 151 17.82 14.76 -8.15
N ASP A 152 16.99 14.64 -9.19
CA ASP A 152 17.15 15.46 -10.40
C ASP A 152 16.71 16.91 -10.07
N LYS A 153 17.68 17.81 -9.97
CA LYS A 153 17.45 19.21 -9.56
C LYS A 153 16.99 20.10 -10.70
N THR A 154 16.86 19.54 -11.92
CA THR A 154 16.45 20.30 -13.11
C THR A 154 15.08 19.83 -13.56
N GLU A 155 14.14 20.74 -13.66
CA GLU A 155 12.87 20.51 -14.34
C GLU A 155 12.83 21.23 -15.68
N TYR A 156 12.22 20.57 -16.62
CA TYR A 156 12.02 21.01 -18.00
C TYR A 156 10.54 21.24 -18.23
N HIS A 157 10.19 22.33 -18.89
CA HIS A 157 8.87 22.56 -19.45
C HIS A 157 8.98 22.41 -20.95
N ALA A 158 8.31 21.43 -21.52
CA ALA A 158 8.42 21.15 -22.94
C ALA A 158 7.06 20.74 -23.52
N ARG A 159 6.93 20.93 -24.82
CA ARG A 159 5.84 20.32 -25.59
C ARG A 159 6.42 19.35 -26.61
N HIS A 160 5.58 18.39 -27.02
CA HIS A 160 5.99 17.43 -28.03
C HIS A 160 4.86 17.11 -29.02
N ILE A 161 5.28 16.57 -30.17
CA ILE A 161 4.42 15.96 -31.18
C ILE A 161 4.91 14.53 -31.36
N LEU A 162 4.02 13.55 -31.13
CA LEU A 162 4.29 12.13 -31.33
C LEU A 162 3.62 11.65 -32.61
N VAL A 163 4.38 11.02 -33.50
CA VAL A 163 3.86 10.44 -34.72
C VAL A 163 4.41 9.03 -34.95
N PRO A 164 3.70 8.17 -35.70
CA PRO A 164 4.07 6.76 -35.81
C PRO A 164 5.30 6.50 -36.70
N THR A 165 5.64 7.39 -37.67
CA THR A 165 6.74 7.15 -38.62
C THR A 165 7.70 8.33 -38.67
N LYS A 166 8.94 8.03 -39.05
CA LYS A 166 9.99 9.04 -39.23
C LYS A 166 9.63 10.04 -40.32
N GLU A 167 9.09 9.56 -41.43
CA GLU A 167 8.71 10.39 -42.58
C GLU A 167 7.67 11.44 -42.18
N LYS A 168 6.72 11.05 -41.34
CA LYS A 168 5.71 11.97 -40.81
C LYS A 168 6.33 12.99 -39.86
N ALA A 169 7.28 12.59 -39.03
CA ALA A 169 8.02 13.48 -38.13
C ALA A 169 8.87 14.49 -38.95
N ASP A 170 9.55 14.06 -40.01
CA ASP A 170 10.31 14.92 -40.87
C ASP A 170 9.41 15.97 -41.60
N GLN A 171 8.18 15.57 -41.99
CA GLN A 171 7.18 16.50 -42.54
C GLN A 171 6.74 17.56 -41.50
N VAL A 172 6.52 17.16 -40.24
CA VAL A 172 6.18 18.10 -39.16
C VAL A 172 7.32 19.09 -38.92
N ILE A 173 8.58 18.61 -38.87
CA ILE A 173 9.76 19.50 -38.74
C ILE A 173 9.84 20.48 -39.88
N LYS A 174 9.59 20.02 -41.12
CA LYS A 174 9.57 20.88 -42.31
C LYS A 174 8.51 21.98 -42.22
N LYS A 175 7.31 21.66 -41.73
CA LYS A 175 6.23 22.63 -41.50
C LYS A 175 6.60 23.65 -40.42
N LEU A 176 7.22 23.20 -39.32
CA LEU A 176 7.72 24.08 -38.26
C LEU A 176 8.78 25.05 -38.76
N LYS A 177 9.75 24.56 -39.57
CA LYS A 177 10.75 25.41 -40.24
C LYS A 177 10.12 26.39 -41.23
N GLY A 178 8.94 26.07 -41.78
CA GLY A 178 8.13 26.95 -42.61
C GLY A 178 7.26 27.98 -41.86
N GLY A 179 7.36 28.03 -40.54
CA GLY A 179 6.67 28.99 -39.69
C GLY A 179 5.29 28.54 -39.16
N ALA A 180 4.95 27.27 -39.33
CA ALA A 180 3.73 26.72 -38.70
C ALA A 180 3.88 26.71 -37.16
N LYS A 181 2.77 26.97 -36.44
CA LYS A 181 2.76 26.96 -34.98
C LYS A 181 2.82 25.52 -34.44
N PHE A 182 3.64 25.31 -33.42
CA PHE A 182 3.83 24.00 -32.81
C PHE A 182 2.53 23.42 -32.28
N GLU A 183 1.75 24.24 -31.55
CA GLU A 183 0.47 23.85 -30.95
C GLU A 183 -0.57 23.37 -31.99
N ASP A 184 -0.61 24.05 -33.14
CA ASP A 184 -1.57 23.71 -34.21
C ASP A 184 -1.19 22.36 -34.86
N LEU A 185 0.12 22.14 -35.08
CA LEU A 185 0.61 20.86 -35.56
C LEU A 185 0.44 19.73 -34.52
N ALA A 186 0.65 20.02 -33.26
CA ALA A 186 0.41 19.04 -32.19
C ALA A 186 -1.06 18.61 -32.16
N LYS A 187 -1.99 19.56 -32.23
CA LYS A 187 -3.46 19.26 -32.25
C LYS A 187 -3.85 18.46 -33.50
N ALA A 188 -3.26 18.77 -34.65
CA ALA A 188 -3.61 18.14 -35.93
C ALA A 188 -2.98 16.77 -36.12
N GLU A 189 -1.72 16.59 -35.73
CA GLU A 189 -0.91 15.46 -36.17
C GLU A 189 -0.42 14.54 -35.07
N SER A 190 -0.40 15.00 -33.80
CA SER A 190 0.09 14.19 -32.68
C SER A 190 -0.89 13.06 -32.34
N THR A 191 -0.32 11.88 -32.04
CA THR A 191 -1.06 10.72 -31.50
C THR A 191 -1.06 10.70 -29.97
N ASP A 192 -0.31 11.59 -29.33
CA ASP A 192 -0.25 11.70 -27.88
C ASP A 192 -1.46 12.44 -27.28
N ASN A 193 -1.82 12.12 -26.03
CA ASN A 193 -2.94 12.74 -25.34
C ASN A 193 -2.75 14.25 -25.10
N SER A 194 -1.51 14.72 -24.98
CA SER A 194 -1.17 16.14 -24.82
C SER A 194 -1.54 17.00 -26.06
N LYS A 195 -1.92 16.38 -27.17
CA LYS A 195 -2.36 17.10 -28.39
C LYS A 195 -3.47 18.10 -28.11
N THR A 196 -4.39 17.81 -27.19
CA THR A 196 -5.50 18.71 -26.83
C THR A 196 -5.02 20.02 -26.20
N SER A 197 -3.84 19.95 -25.54
CA SER A 197 -3.14 21.10 -24.94
C SER A 197 -2.00 21.62 -25.83
N GLY A 198 -2.03 21.32 -27.15
CA GLY A 198 -0.99 21.74 -28.08
C GLY A 198 0.37 21.06 -27.85
N GLY A 199 0.34 19.83 -27.30
CA GLY A 199 1.52 19.03 -27.02
C GLY A 199 2.20 19.34 -25.68
N ASP A 200 1.66 20.23 -24.86
CA ASP A 200 2.23 20.65 -23.59
C ASP A 200 2.27 19.49 -22.56
N LEU A 201 3.45 19.23 -22.01
CA LEU A 201 3.70 18.20 -21.01
C LEU A 201 3.79 18.76 -19.56
N GLY A 202 3.74 20.09 -19.41
CA GLY A 202 4.01 20.75 -18.15
C GLY A 202 5.46 20.59 -17.69
N TRP A 203 5.70 20.80 -16.39
CA TRP A 203 7.01 20.65 -15.79
C TRP A 203 7.29 19.19 -15.44
N PHE A 204 8.46 18.69 -15.81
CA PHE A 204 8.91 17.33 -15.52
C PHE A 204 10.43 17.26 -15.32
N THR A 205 10.89 16.29 -14.56
CA THR A 205 12.32 15.92 -14.50
C THR A 205 12.68 14.96 -15.61
N ALA A 206 13.90 15.02 -16.11
CA ALA A 206 14.36 14.15 -17.19
C ALA A 206 14.27 12.66 -16.83
N THR A 207 14.42 12.32 -15.55
CA THR A 207 14.30 10.96 -15.03
C THR A 207 12.90 10.33 -15.16
N ARG A 208 11.86 11.12 -15.38
CA ARG A 208 10.49 10.66 -15.63
C ARG A 208 10.23 10.27 -17.09
N MET A 209 11.15 10.60 -17.99
CA MET A 209 11.02 10.36 -19.42
C MET A 209 11.89 9.18 -19.85
N VAL A 210 11.51 8.55 -20.97
CA VAL A 210 12.36 7.53 -21.59
C VAL A 210 13.67 8.14 -22.07
N LYS A 211 14.76 7.40 -21.96
CA LYS A 211 16.12 7.92 -22.15
C LYS A 211 16.31 8.73 -23.43
N PRO A 212 15.87 8.32 -24.64
CA PRO A 212 16.09 9.12 -25.84
C PRO A 212 15.39 10.48 -25.80
N PHE A 213 14.19 10.55 -25.19
CA PHE A 213 13.47 11.81 -25.01
C PHE A 213 14.18 12.72 -24.00
N ALA A 214 14.61 12.16 -22.87
CA ALA A 214 15.34 12.87 -21.83
C ALA A 214 16.65 13.47 -22.34
N ASP A 215 17.41 12.68 -23.11
CA ASP A 215 18.67 13.14 -23.70
C ASP A 215 18.44 14.29 -24.69
N ALA A 216 17.38 14.20 -25.51
CA ALA A 216 17.02 15.24 -26.45
C ALA A 216 16.62 16.55 -25.75
N VAL A 217 15.78 16.47 -24.71
CA VAL A 217 15.36 17.66 -23.93
C VAL A 217 16.56 18.35 -23.28
N LYS A 218 17.50 17.57 -22.68
CA LYS A 218 18.73 18.11 -22.07
C LYS A 218 19.65 18.83 -23.04
N ALA A 219 19.61 18.43 -24.32
CA ALA A 219 20.46 19.03 -25.38
C ALA A 219 19.89 20.34 -25.92
N LEU A 220 18.59 20.61 -25.73
CA LEU A 220 17.91 21.79 -26.22
C LEU A 220 18.13 23.00 -25.32
N LYS A 221 18.21 24.19 -25.91
CA LYS A 221 18.10 25.47 -25.21
C LYS A 221 16.64 25.91 -25.18
N LYS A 222 16.31 26.79 -24.24
CA LYS A 222 14.99 27.41 -24.14
C LYS A 222 14.54 27.99 -25.49
N GLY A 223 13.35 27.60 -25.91
CA GLY A 223 12.75 27.99 -27.22
C GLY A 223 13.14 27.11 -28.37
N GLU A 224 14.13 26.24 -28.25
CA GLU A 224 14.57 25.36 -29.33
C GLU A 224 13.67 24.16 -29.53
N THR A 225 13.57 23.72 -30.79
CA THR A 225 12.91 22.47 -31.19
C THR A 225 13.95 21.47 -31.68
N THR A 226 13.76 20.18 -31.42
CA THR A 226 14.67 19.14 -31.96
C THR A 226 14.88 19.30 -33.45
N PRO A 227 16.13 19.37 -33.93
CA PRO A 227 16.43 19.54 -35.36
C PRO A 227 16.08 18.31 -36.18
N GLU A 228 16.05 17.14 -35.54
CA GLU A 228 15.71 15.82 -36.09
C GLU A 228 14.70 15.10 -35.18
N PRO A 229 13.91 14.16 -35.74
CA PRO A 229 12.98 13.36 -34.98
C PRO A 229 13.70 12.46 -33.95
N VAL A 230 13.16 12.36 -32.77
CA VAL A 230 13.66 11.50 -31.66
C VAL A 230 12.88 10.21 -31.61
N GLN A 231 13.53 9.08 -31.83
CA GLN A 231 12.89 7.76 -31.78
C GLN A 231 12.79 7.22 -30.35
N THR A 232 11.62 6.72 -30.01
CA THR A 232 11.36 5.96 -28.74
C THR A 232 10.54 4.71 -29.06
N GLN A 233 10.26 3.90 -28.04
CA GLN A 233 9.33 2.75 -28.17
C GLN A 233 7.89 3.15 -28.51
N TYR A 234 7.51 4.42 -28.33
CA TYR A 234 6.17 4.95 -28.60
C TYR A 234 6.01 5.53 -30.01
N GLY A 235 7.10 5.74 -30.73
CA GLY A 235 7.14 6.36 -32.03
C GLY A 235 8.21 7.44 -32.16
N TRP A 236 7.93 8.45 -32.96
CA TRP A 236 8.85 9.53 -33.30
C TRP A 236 8.35 10.83 -32.69
N HIS A 237 9.21 11.47 -31.93
CA HIS A 237 8.90 12.72 -31.22
C HIS A 237 9.59 13.90 -31.86
N ILE A 238 8.88 15.02 -31.94
CA ILE A 238 9.43 16.36 -32.17
C ILE A 238 9.20 17.09 -30.83
N ILE A 239 10.25 17.65 -30.25
CA ILE A 239 10.24 18.21 -28.91
C ILE A 239 10.65 19.67 -28.97
N GLN A 240 9.88 20.55 -28.32
CA GLN A 240 10.23 21.94 -28.13
C GLN A 240 10.40 22.22 -26.63
N LEU A 241 11.59 22.72 -26.27
CA LEU A 241 11.85 23.12 -24.90
C LEU A 241 11.34 24.54 -24.66
N GLU A 242 10.39 24.71 -23.76
CA GLU A 242 9.81 26.02 -23.44
C GLU A 242 10.57 26.74 -22.34
N ASP A 243 10.90 25.99 -21.29
CA ASP A 243 11.63 26.56 -20.16
C ASP A 243 12.41 25.50 -19.36
N VAL A 244 13.35 25.94 -18.55
CA VAL A 244 14.14 25.13 -17.62
C VAL A 244 14.18 25.83 -16.27
N ARG A 245 14.02 25.10 -15.19
CA ARG A 245 14.18 25.65 -13.84
C ARG A 245 14.94 24.69 -12.94
N GLU A 246 15.62 25.25 -11.96
CA GLU A 246 16.17 24.48 -10.86
C GLU A 246 15.11 24.28 -9.78
N VAL A 247 15.06 23.07 -9.23
CA VAL A 247 14.18 22.69 -8.12
C VAL A 247 14.98 22.73 -6.84
N THR A 248 14.57 23.58 -5.92
CA THR A 248 15.13 23.58 -4.58
C THR A 248 14.54 22.41 -3.79
N PRO A 249 15.39 21.54 -3.23
CA PRO A 249 14.91 20.47 -2.37
C PRO A 249 14.09 21.01 -1.20
N PRO A 250 13.03 20.31 -0.76
CA PRO A 250 12.28 20.73 0.41
C PRO A 250 13.16 20.67 1.65
N PRO A 251 13.06 21.61 2.59
CA PRO A 251 13.80 21.60 3.85
C PRO A 251 13.59 20.27 4.61
N PHE A 252 14.63 19.80 5.29
CA PHE A 252 14.61 18.54 6.05
C PHE A 252 13.39 18.41 6.97
N ASP A 253 13.06 19.45 7.72
CA ASP A 253 11.95 19.44 8.68
C ASP A 253 10.59 19.17 8.03
N GLN A 254 10.39 19.58 6.78
CA GLN A 254 9.15 19.33 6.04
C GLN A 254 9.03 17.88 5.59
N VAL A 255 10.14 17.19 5.38
CA VAL A 255 10.19 15.83 4.88
C VAL A 255 10.64 14.81 5.91
N LYS A 256 11.01 15.24 7.13
CA LYS A 256 11.53 14.37 8.20
C LYS A 256 10.67 13.14 8.42
N ALA A 257 9.34 13.28 8.45
CA ALA A 257 8.44 12.15 8.65
C ALA A 257 8.52 11.12 7.49
N GLN A 258 8.66 11.61 6.26
CA GLN A 258 8.80 10.73 5.09
C GLN A 258 10.17 10.06 5.06
N VAL A 259 11.24 10.80 5.35
CA VAL A 259 12.61 10.26 5.46
C VAL A 259 12.65 9.15 6.55
N THR A 260 12.03 9.41 7.71
CA THR A 260 11.92 8.42 8.79
C THR A 260 11.23 7.13 8.30
N LYS A 261 10.10 7.28 7.63
CA LYS A 261 9.35 6.14 7.08
C LYS A 261 10.18 5.35 6.06
N ASN A 262 10.85 6.04 5.15
CA ASN A 262 11.69 5.42 4.13
C ASN A 262 12.86 4.64 4.76
N LEU A 263 13.54 5.25 5.75
CA LEU A 263 14.66 4.62 6.41
C LEU A 263 14.24 3.40 7.24
N ILE A 264 13.10 3.45 7.94
CA ILE A 264 12.51 2.29 8.60
C ILE A 264 12.23 1.18 7.60
N GLN A 265 11.63 1.51 6.45
CA GLN A 265 11.37 0.53 5.40
C GLN A 265 12.66 -0.08 4.85
N LYS A 266 13.71 0.72 4.63
CA LYS A 266 15.04 0.23 4.22
C LYS A 266 15.63 -0.75 5.25
N LYS A 267 15.55 -0.42 6.55
CA LYS A 267 16.02 -1.30 7.64
C LYS A 267 15.27 -2.64 7.64
N LEU A 268 13.94 -2.61 7.45
CA LEU A 268 13.12 -3.84 7.37
C LEU A 268 13.45 -4.67 6.13
N VAL A 269 13.60 -4.03 4.97
CA VAL A 269 13.98 -4.73 3.74
C VAL A 269 15.34 -5.41 3.92
N ALA A 270 16.32 -4.70 4.46
CA ALA A 270 17.64 -5.27 4.73
C ALA A 270 17.57 -6.48 5.68
N TYR A 271 16.75 -6.39 6.73
CA TYR A 271 16.52 -7.48 7.67
C TYR A 271 15.92 -8.71 6.98
N VAL A 272 14.92 -8.52 6.13
CA VAL A 272 14.29 -9.62 5.38
C VAL A 272 15.26 -10.22 4.36
N GLU A 273 16.06 -9.40 3.66
CA GLU A 273 17.07 -9.90 2.73
C GLU A 273 18.15 -10.70 3.44
N ASP A 274 18.52 -10.32 4.66
CA ASP A 274 19.48 -11.10 5.46
C ASP A 274 18.91 -12.47 5.86
N MET A 275 17.65 -12.54 6.25
CA MET A 275 16.97 -13.82 6.48
C MET A 275 16.91 -14.69 5.23
N LYS A 276 16.68 -14.10 4.05
CA LYS A 276 16.65 -14.85 2.78
C LYS A 276 17.99 -15.49 2.42
N LYS A 277 19.12 -14.88 2.80
CA LYS A 277 20.45 -15.46 2.53
C LYS A 277 20.68 -16.83 3.17
N THR A 278 20.04 -17.06 4.31
CA THR A 278 20.17 -18.32 5.06
C THR A 278 19.00 -19.27 4.82
N ALA A 279 17.92 -18.81 4.20
CA ALA A 279 16.72 -19.59 3.93
C ALA A 279 16.91 -20.51 2.72
N LYS A 280 16.47 -21.77 2.85
CA LYS A 280 16.36 -22.67 1.71
C LYS A 280 15.00 -22.45 1.04
N ILE A 281 14.99 -21.81 -0.12
CA ILE A 281 13.79 -21.44 -0.86
C ILE A 281 13.69 -22.28 -2.15
N ASP A 282 12.67 -23.13 -2.24
CA ASP A 282 12.35 -23.89 -3.45
C ASP A 282 10.99 -23.39 -4.00
N LYS A 283 11.03 -22.75 -5.17
CA LYS A 283 9.84 -22.21 -5.85
C LYS A 283 9.36 -23.19 -6.90
N LYS A 284 8.09 -23.57 -6.80
CA LYS A 284 7.41 -24.33 -7.86
C LYS A 284 6.60 -23.39 -8.76
N PRO A 285 6.39 -23.76 -10.03
CA PRO A 285 5.48 -23.04 -10.91
C PRO A 285 4.06 -22.98 -10.32
N LEU A 286 3.38 -21.84 -10.49
CA LEU A 286 1.98 -21.63 -10.08
C LEU A 286 1.02 -22.24 -11.11
#